data_66ab07dd9fe066b87733d5ef97dd0403
#
_entry.id   66ab07dd9fe066b87733d5ef97dd0403
#
_cell.length_a   1.000
_cell.length_b   1.000
_cell.length_c   1.000
_cell.angle_alpha   90.00
_cell.angle_beta   90.00
_cell.angle_gamma   90.00
#
_symmetry.space_group_name_H-M   'P 1'
#
loop_
_entity.id
_entity.type
_entity.pdbx_description
1 polymer ?
#
loop_
_entity_poly.entity_id
_entity_poly.type
_entity_poly.pdbx_seq_one_letter_code
_entity_poly.pdbx_strand_id
1 'polypeptide(L)'
;MNFELNQEQRAIQELARGFAAKELAPFAAAWDESCTFPIDTLRKAAGLGLAAIFIAEDVGGSGFGRMEGALIFEALAEGCASTAAFLSIHNMAGSMIDTYGDQAQRKRWLPAMATME
;
A
#
# COMPACT_ATOMS: atom_id res chain seq x y z
N MET A 1 19.34 -21.29 7.35
CA MET A 1 18.16 -20.39 7.23
C MET A 1 18.67 -18.98 7.43
N ASN A 2 18.41 -18.08 6.49
CA ASN A 2 18.84 -16.69 6.58
C ASN A 2 17.61 -15.78 6.78
N PHE A 3 17.60 -15.00 7.85
CA PHE A 3 16.54 -14.04 8.17
C PHE A 3 16.88 -12.60 7.77
N GLU A 4 18.02 -12.39 7.12
CA GLU A 4 18.41 -11.07 6.65
C GLU A 4 17.59 -10.65 5.43
N LEU A 5 17.14 -9.39 5.43
CA LEU A 5 16.49 -8.81 4.27
C LEU A 5 17.50 -8.64 3.13
N ASN A 6 17.07 -8.95 1.92
CA ASN A 6 17.85 -8.64 0.72
C ASN A 6 17.83 -7.13 0.43
N GLN A 7 18.60 -6.69 -0.55
CA GLN A 7 18.73 -5.27 -0.88
C GLN A 7 17.41 -4.63 -1.32
N GLU A 8 16.61 -5.34 -2.10
CA GLU A 8 15.31 -4.87 -2.57
C GLU A 8 14.32 -4.71 -1.41
N GLN A 9 14.24 -5.70 -0.53
CA GLN A 9 13.41 -5.66 0.67
C GLN A 9 13.77 -4.51 1.62
N ARG A 10 15.06 -4.25 1.80
CA ARG A 10 15.53 -3.09 2.58
C ARG A 10 15.11 -1.77 1.94
N ALA A 11 15.26 -1.64 0.62
CA ALA A 11 14.86 -0.43 -0.10
C ALA A 11 13.35 -0.17 0.00
N ILE A 12 12.52 -1.20 -0.12
CA ILE A 12 11.06 -1.12 0.04
C ILE A 12 10.69 -0.71 1.46
N GLN A 13 11.33 -1.31 2.46
CA GLN A 13 11.10 -0.98 3.87
C GLN A 13 11.48 0.47 4.17
N GLU A 14 12.61 0.95 3.68
CA GLU A 14 13.06 2.33 3.84
C GLU A 14 12.12 3.33 3.17
N LEU A 15 11.62 3.01 1.96
CA LEU A 15 10.62 3.84 1.26
C LEU A 15 9.34 3.96 2.09
N ALA A 16 8.82 2.86 2.60
CA ALA A 16 7.62 2.85 3.42
C ALA A 16 7.81 3.59 4.76
N ARG A 17 8.95 3.41 5.42
CA ARG A 17 9.30 4.15 6.66
C ARG A 17 9.43 5.65 6.41
N GLY A 18 10.09 6.05 5.33
CA GLY A 18 10.22 7.46 4.95
C GLY A 18 8.87 8.11 4.68
N PHE A 19 7.99 7.43 3.96
CA PHE A 19 6.62 7.89 3.72
C PHE A 19 5.84 8.00 5.04
N ALA A 20 5.89 7.00 5.89
CA ALA A 20 5.20 7.00 7.18
C ALA A 20 5.67 8.14 8.08
N ALA A 21 6.97 8.35 8.18
CA ALA A 21 7.54 9.41 9.02
C ALA A 21 7.19 10.81 8.54
N LYS A 22 7.12 11.02 7.22
CA LYS A 22 6.88 12.33 6.61
C LYS A 22 5.41 12.65 6.39
N GLU A 23 4.64 11.69 5.90
CA GLU A 23 3.28 11.90 5.39
C GLU A 23 2.19 11.35 6.31
N LEU A 24 2.50 10.53 7.30
CA LEU A 24 1.53 9.93 8.22
C LEU A 24 1.73 10.39 9.67
N ALA A 25 2.87 10.14 10.27
CA ALA A 25 3.10 10.35 11.69
C ALA A 25 2.81 11.80 12.16
N PRO A 26 3.17 12.87 11.41
CA PRO A 26 2.87 14.24 11.84
C PRO A 26 1.39 14.60 11.86
N PHE A 27 0.55 13.84 11.13
CA PHE A 27 -0.86 14.16 10.91
C PHE A 27 -1.82 13.18 11.58
N ALA A 28 -1.37 12.00 11.99
CA ALA A 28 -2.21 10.91 12.45
C ALA A 28 -3.15 11.31 13.61
N ALA A 29 -2.63 12.00 14.63
CA ALA A 29 -3.42 12.44 15.77
C ALA A 29 -4.49 13.46 15.38
N ALA A 30 -4.17 14.41 14.50
CA ALA A 30 -5.11 15.42 14.02
C ALA A 30 -6.21 14.80 13.16
N TRP A 31 -5.90 13.81 12.33
CA TRP A 31 -6.90 13.07 11.55
C TRP A 31 -7.86 12.28 12.45
N ASP A 32 -7.34 11.65 13.50
CA ASP A 32 -8.16 10.92 14.47
C ASP A 32 -9.12 11.87 15.22
N GLU A 33 -8.59 12.97 15.74
CA GLU A 33 -9.37 13.97 16.47
C GLU A 33 -10.49 14.60 15.60
N SER A 34 -10.18 14.93 14.34
CA SER A 34 -11.12 15.57 13.41
C SER A 34 -11.97 14.59 12.60
N CYS A 35 -11.81 13.28 12.79
CA CYS A 35 -12.45 12.23 11.99
C CYS A 35 -12.19 12.41 10.48
N THR A 36 -10.98 12.82 10.10
CA THR A 36 -10.59 13.08 8.72
C THR A 36 -10.08 11.82 8.04
N PHE A 37 -10.63 11.50 6.86
CA PHE A 37 -10.09 10.47 5.97
C PHE A 37 -9.10 11.11 5.00
N PRO A 38 -7.80 10.71 5.02
CA PRO A 38 -6.73 11.47 4.34
C PRO A 38 -6.60 11.09 2.86
N ILE A 39 -7.56 11.46 2.02
CA ILE A 39 -7.63 11.08 0.59
C ILE A 39 -6.36 11.47 -0.18
N ASP A 40 -5.89 12.71 0.00
CA ASP A 40 -4.71 13.20 -0.76
C ASP A 40 -3.43 12.45 -0.36
N THR A 41 -3.29 12.11 0.92
CA THR A 41 -2.16 11.31 1.41
C THR A 41 -2.22 9.89 0.88
N LEU A 42 -3.41 9.28 0.80
CA LEU A 42 -3.61 7.96 0.19
C LEU A 42 -3.26 7.97 -1.30
N ARG A 43 -3.60 9.02 -2.04
CA ARG A 43 -3.19 9.19 -3.44
C ARG A 43 -1.67 9.33 -3.60
N LYS A 44 -0.99 10.01 -2.67
CA LYS A 44 0.47 10.04 -2.63
C LYS A 44 1.06 8.63 -2.42
N ALA A 45 0.48 7.85 -1.50
CA ALA A 45 0.88 6.45 -1.30
C ALA A 45 0.68 5.61 -2.57
N ALA A 46 -0.43 5.81 -3.29
CA ALA A 46 -0.69 5.16 -4.57
C ALA A 46 0.39 5.50 -5.61
N GLY A 47 0.82 6.76 -5.68
CA GLY A 47 1.93 7.22 -6.54
C GLY A 47 3.27 6.52 -6.28
N LEU A 48 3.45 5.95 -5.10
CA LEU A 48 4.61 5.13 -4.72
C LEU A 48 4.39 3.61 -4.90
N GLY A 49 3.25 3.20 -5.44
CA GLY A 49 2.89 1.80 -5.62
C GLY A 49 2.29 1.12 -4.39
N LEU A 50 2.05 1.86 -3.30
CA LEU A 50 1.57 1.29 -2.03
C LEU A 50 0.06 0.95 -2.04
N ALA A 51 -0.68 1.36 -3.07
CA ALA A 51 -2.07 0.98 -3.26
C ALA A 51 -2.27 -0.32 -4.05
N ALA A 52 -1.21 -0.84 -4.66
CA ALA A 52 -1.26 -1.99 -5.56
C ALA A 52 -0.08 -2.95 -5.35
N ILE A 53 0.25 -3.24 -4.10
CA ILE A 53 1.42 -4.02 -3.68
C ILE A 53 1.37 -5.43 -4.28
N PHE A 54 0.20 -6.10 -4.19
CA PHE A 54 0.01 -7.49 -4.60
C PHE A 54 -0.60 -7.66 -5.99
N ILE A 55 -0.97 -6.57 -6.63
CA ILE A 55 -1.57 -6.58 -7.96
C ILE A 55 -0.47 -6.76 -9.02
N ALA A 56 -0.74 -7.53 -10.06
CA ALA A 56 0.21 -7.78 -11.13
C ALA A 56 0.57 -6.52 -11.91
N GLU A 57 1.78 -6.50 -12.46
CA GLU A 57 2.32 -5.33 -13.19
C GLU A 57 1.55 -4.99 -14.47
N ASP A 58 0.95 -6.00 -15.14
CA ASP A 58 0.19 -5.82 -16.38
C ASP A 58 -1.05 -4.92 -16.24
N VAL A 59 -1.54 -4.72 -15.01
CA VAL A 59 -2.68 -3.85 -14.70
C VAL A 59 -2.30 -2.71 -13.75
N GLY A 60 -1.02 -2.37 -13.66
CA GLY A 60 -0.51 -1.21 -12.93
C GLY A 60 -0.05 -1.50 -11.51
N GLY A 61 0.04 -2.77 -11.10
CA GLY A 61 0.48 -3.17 -9.78
C GLY A 61 2.01 -3.24 -9.62
N SER A 62 2.44 -3.40 -8.38
CA SER A 62 3.86 -3.58 -8.03
C SER A 62 4.32 -5.03 -8.11
N GLY A 63 3.40 -5.99 -8.11
CA GLY A 63 3.69 -7.42 -8.24
C GLY A 63 4.49 -8.01 -7.08
N PHE A 64 4.44 -7.40 -5.90
CA PHE A 64 5.19 -7.87 -4.73
C PHE A 64 4.55 -9.06 -4.04
N GLY A 65 5.38 -9.80 -3.29
CA GLY A 65 4.95 -10.92 -2.47
C GLY A 65 4.49 -10.51 -1.06
N ARG A 66 4.12 -11.52 -0.27
CA ARG A 66 3.61 -11.31 1.09
C ARG A 66 4.68 -10.78 2.05
N MET A 67 5.95 -11.10 1.83
CA MET A 67 7.05 -10.62 2.67
C MET A 67 7.23 -9.11 2.50
N GLU A 68 7.27 -8.63 1.27
CA GLU A 68 7.34 -7.20 0.96
C GLU A 68 6.14 -6.45 1.52
N GLY A 69 4.94 -7.03 1.38
CA GLY A 69 3.71 -6.48 1.97
C GLY A 69 3.79 -6.36 3.48
N ALA A 70 4.31 -7.36 4.18
CA ALA A 70 4.49 -7.31 5.64
C ALA A 70 5.43 -6.19 6.06
N LEU A 71 6.56 -6.04 5.38
CA LEU A 71 7.53 -4.97 5.64
C LEU A 71 6.92 -3.57 5.41
N ILE A 72 6.14 -3.41 4.35
CA ILE A 72 5.46 -2.15 4.03
C ILE A 72 4.42 -1.81 5.11
N PHE A 73 3.52 -2.73 5.44
CA PHE A 73 2.44 -2.44 6.39
C PHE A 73 2.95 -2.24 7.82
N GLU A 74 3.97 -2.97 8.24
CA GLU A 74 4.65 -2.72 9.52
C GLU A 74 5.19 -1.28 9.57
N ALA A 75 5.92 -0.87 8.55
CA ALA A 75 6.49 0.47 8.47
C ALA A 75 5.42 1.58 8.43
N LEU A 76 4.34 1.39 7.65
CA LEU A 76 3.23 2.35 7.58
C LEU A 76 2.49 2.46 8.92
N ALA A 77 2.30 1.35 9.63
CA ALA A 77 1.63 1.32 10.92
C ALA A 77 2.38 2.09 12.02
N GLU A 78 3.70 2.17 11.94
CA GLU A 78 4.50 3.03 12.83
C GLU A 78 4.11 4.51 12.71
N GLY A 79 3.69 4.95 11.51
CA GLY A 79 3.24 6.33 11.28
C GLY A 79 1.75 6.54 11.58
N CYS A 80 0.89 5.65 11.12
CA CYS A 80 -0.55 5.70 11.34
C CYS A 80 -1.18 4.32 11.13
N ALA A 81 -1.57 3.67 12.22
CA ALA A 81 -2.17 2.34 12.18
C ALA A 81 -3.48 2.30 11.37
N SER A 82 -4.33 3.33 11.49
CA SER A 82 -5.60 3.42 10.75
C SER A 82 -5.39 3.51 9.24
N THR A 83 -4.43 4.32 8.78
CA THR A 83 -4.09 4.44 7.36
C THR A 83 -3.47 3.14 6.83
N ALA A 84 -2.59 2.50 7.60
CA ALA A 84 -2.02 1.21 7.25
C ALA A 84 -3.10 0.12 7.13
N ALA A 85 -4.05 0.07 8.06
CA ALA A 85 -5.18 -0.85 8.02
C ALA A 85 -6.04 -0.62 6.76
N PHE A 86 -6.38 0.62 6.43
CA PHE A 86 -7.12 0.95 5.21
C PHE A 86 -6.38 0.46 3.95
N LEU A 87 -5.10 0.78 3.83
CA LEU A 87 -4.28 0.34 2.69
C LEU A 87 -4.18 -1.18 2.60
N SER A 88 -4.11 -1.88 3.73
CA SER A 88 -4.07 -3.35 3.73
C SER A 88 -5.37 -3.95 3.18
N ILE A 89 -6.52 -3.42 3.56
CA ILE A 89 -7.84 -3.86 3.06
C ILE A 89 -7.99 -3.52 1.56
N HIS A 90 -7.57 -2.34 1.14
CA HIS A 90 -7.57 -1.93 -0.26
C HIS A 90 -6.72 -2.89 -1.12
N ASN A 91 -5.51 -3.19 -0.68
CA ASN A 91 -4.62 -4.14 -1.34
C ASN A 91 -5.18 -5.57 -1.36
N MET A 92 -5.84 -5.98 -0.28
CA MET A 92 -6.52 -7.27 -0.22
C MET A 92 -7.64 -7.37 -1.26
N ALA A 93 -8.50 -6.36 -1.34
CA ALA A 93 -9.59 -6.32 -2.34
C ALA A 93 -9.03 -6.36 -3.77
N GLY A 94 -8.01 -5.58 -4.07
CA GLY A 94 -7.33 -5.60 -5.36
C GLY A 94 -6.72 -6.97 -5.69
N SER A 95 -6.04 -7.59 -4.74
CA SER A 95 -5.48 -8.94 -4.87
C SER A 95 -6.56 -10.01 -5.15
N MET A 96 -7.73 -9.88 -4.56
CA MET A 96 -8.85 -10.79 -4.80
C MET A 96 -9.38 -10.65 -6.24
N ILE A 97 -9.55 -9.42 -6.73
CA ILE A 97 -9.95 -9.17 -8.13
C ILE A 97 -8.89 -9.71 -9.09
N ASP A 98 -7.61 -9.48 -8.78
CA ASP A 98 -6.51 -9.96 -9.62
C ASP A 98 -6.45 -11.49 -9.71
N THR A 99 -6.69 -12.18 -8.59
CA THR A 99 -6.61 -13.64 -8.50
C THR A 99 -7.84 -14.34 -9.08
N TYR A 100 -9.04 -13.83 -8.80
CA TYR A 100 -10.31 -14.52 -9.09
C TYR A 100 -11.13 -13.86 -10.19
N GLY A 101 -10.82 -12.62 -10.56
CA GLY A 101 -11.49 -11.92 -11.65
C GLY A 101 -11.06 -12.44 -13.03
N ASP A 102 -11.95 -12.31 -14.01
CA ASP A 102 -11.60 -12.53 -15.40
C ASP A 102 -10.82 -11.33 -15.97
N GLN A 103 -10.32 -11.43 -17.20
CA GLN A 103 -9.52 -10.38 -17.83
C GLN A 103 -10.29 -9.05 -18.00
N ALA A 104 -11.59 -9.10 -18.22
CA ALA A 104 -12.42 -7.91 -18.34
C ALA A 104 -12.55 -7.20 -16.99
N GLN A 105 -12.77 -7.95 -15.92
CA GLN A 105 -12.85 -7.44 -14.55
C GLN A 105 -11.50 -6.86 -14.10
N ARG A 106 -10.40 -7.57 -14.33
CA ARG A 106 -9.05 -7.09 -14.01
C ARG A 106 -8.75 -5.75 -14.71
N LYS A 107 -8.97 -5.67 -16.01
CA LYS A 107 -8.72 -4.45 -16.80
C LYS A 107 -9.64 -3.28 -16.42
N ARG A 108 -10.84 -3.58 -15.98
CA ARG A 108 -11.83 -2.55 -15.61
C ARG A 108 -11.52 -1.91 -14.26
N TRP A 109 -11.15 -2.69 -13.26
CA TRP A 109 -11.09 -2.24 -11.88
C TRP A 109 -9.68 -1.96 -11.36
N LEU A 110 -8.71 -2.81 -11.70
CA LEU A 110 -7.40 -2.76 -11.07
C LEU A 110 -6.57 -1.51 -11.41
N PRO A 111 -6.58 -0.96 -12.64
CA PRO A 111 -5.82 0.27 -12.91
C PRO A 111 -6.28 1.45 -12.06
N ALA A 112 -7.59 1.65 -11.89
CA ALA A 112 -8.13 2.71 -11.05
C ALA A 112 -7.86 2.47 -9.56
N MET A 113 -7.90 1.22 -9.11
CA MET A 113 -7.51 0.87 -7.74
C MET A 113 -6.04 1.15 -7.47
N ALA A 114 -5.16 0.89 -8.44
CA ALA A 114 -3.73 1.12 -8.30
C ALA A 114 -3.37 2.62 -8.16
N THR A 115 -4.13 3.50 -8.80
CA THR A 115 -3.95 4.97 -8.74
C THR A 115 -4.83 5.65 -7.70
N MET A 116 -5.80 4.95 -7.14
CA MET A 116 -6.84 5.51 -6.24
C MET A 116 -7.65 6.65 -6.90
N GLU A 117 -7.98 6.46 -8.18
CA GLU A 117 -8.87 7.34 -8.96
C GLU A 117 -10.34 6.98 -8.77
#